data_dcbcfa80f039770abcc2426907c6a99b
#
_entry.id   dcbcfa80f039770abcc2426907c6a99b
#
_cell.length_a   1.000
_cell.length_b   1.000
_cell.length_c   1.000
_cell.angle_alpha   90.00
_cell.angle_beta   90.00
_cell.angle_gamma   90.00
#
_symmetry.space_group_name_H-M   'P 1'
#
loop_
_entity.id
_entity.type
_entity.pdbx_description
1 polymer ?
#
loop_
_entity_poly.entity_id
_entity_poly.type
_entity_poly.pdbx_seq_one_letter_code
_entity_poly.pdbx_strand_id
1 'polypeptide(L)'
;MVRRPLASALIALACVAVPLLGCRKHKNTGPASTGSNQSGSSSSPTAFARNETLYVGGRQWGEPSNFNPLAGWQDWPVNSMNLIYETLVMYNPVEGKLVPLLAESWDVKGDSVSFTINKAAKWNDGKPVTGEDVKYTFDLGKQFASLLMSPLWTGKYITDVKLTDPQTVTFTLDATKKNALPVLDAAVEIRIVPKHVIEPMMTAAGNNIDEFLKNKMDKELVGSGPYKLLTYSSEKIVTQRDDNYWGNAVFFGGKLAAPKFVTHPIFKSNDHFSVGLQQGNVDTSASFLPRIQEKKNVKAWYDKPPYFVSATIPMLWPNVLQAPLDDVHLRRAMAFSINYTDIRELAVSGYSDPLESGMILPFDKLENKYFSAEDAKQFGASRYDVEAAKAELKTGGYTSVFKDGELVEMKDKSGKKVPTITIKSPTGWTDWESIVKIVVKSMRAAGIDAREKFVDASLFWGDLYTADFDVIMFTPTAPPSPSTPWRRFDVVLSGAEWAPKGEKRYKNLGRFNNPKGPGYIARIDELLNEIPRIKDEAELVKAYRELNLIFMKNQPTLPLVYRADQFYEFTEQAWKGFPTAANPFLPPQMPGDRLGTRILWHLTPAGGK
;
A
#
# COMPACT_ATOMS: atom_id res chain seq x y z
N MET A 1 17.92 -9.39 61.42
CA MET A 1 16.73 -9.66 62.26
C MET A 1 15.53 -9.27 61.39
N VAL A 2 14.60 -10.09 60.94
CA VAL A 2 13.95 -11.33 61.36
C VAL A 2 13.53 -12.09 60.09
N ARG A 3 13.60 -13.42 60.16
CA ARG A 3 13.37 -14.40 59.08
C ARG A 3 11.87 -14.69 58.83
N ARG A 4 11.47 -14.87 57.55
CA ARG A 4 10.67 -16.00 56.93
C ARG A 4 9.24 -16.30 57.45
N PRO A 5 8.40 -17.10 56.69
CA PRO A 5 8.70 -18.06 55.63
C PRO A 5 7.71 -18.10 54.42
N LEU A 6 8.12 -18.92 53.45
CA LEU A 6 7.41 -19.48 52.30
C LEU A 6 6.19 -20.35 52.66
N ALA A 7 5.20 -20.35 51.73
CA ALA A 7 4.25 -21.46 51.63
C ALA A 7 4.03 -21.81 50.17
N SER A 8 4.47 -23.01 49.77
CA SER A 8 4.21 -23.68 48.52
C SER A 8 2.83 -24.35 48.55
N ALA A 9 2.02 -24.21 47.54
CA ALA A 9 0.83 -25.03 47.34
C ALA A 9 0.92 -25.74 45.96
N LEU A 10 1.11 -27.05 46.02
CA LEU A 10 0.89 -28.00 44.95
C LEU A 10 -0.63 -28.11 44.69
N ILE A 11 -1.05 -28.07 43.44
CA ILE A 11 -2.37 -28.56 43.01
C ILE A 11 -2.17 -29.68 41.98
N ALA A 12 -2.74 -30.83 42.35
CA ALA A 12 -2.68 -32.08 41.62
C ALA A 12 -3.60 -32.10 40.41
N LEU A 13 -3.11 -32.77 39.34
CA LEU A 13 -3.90 -33.20 38.18
C LEU A 13 -4.95 -34.24 38.57
N ALA A 14 -6.19 -34.02 38.22
CA ALA A 14 -7.20 -35.07 38.19
C ALA A 14 -7.68 -35.29 36.74
N CYS A 15 -7.30 -36.45 36.18
CA CYS A 15 -7.87 -36.99 34.95
C CYS A 15 -9.29 -37.50 35.23
N VAL A 16 -10.26 -37.04 34.44
CA VAL A 16 -11.59 -37.67 34.37
C VAL A 16 -11.80 -38.22 32.98
N ALA A 17 -11.90 -39.53 32.89
CA ALA A 17 -12.30 -40.28 31.72
C ALA A 17 -13.82 -40.31 31.60
N VAL A 18 -14.35 -40.06 30.39
CA VAL A 18 -15.78 -40.23 30.06
C VAL A 18 -15.91 -41.39 29.08
N PRO A 19 -16.80 -42.36 29.31
CA PRO A 19 -16.97 -43.52 28.46
C PRO A 19 -17.97 -43.25 27.32
N LEU A 20 -17.69 -43.89 26.17
CA LEU A 20 -18.56 -44.07 25.01
C LEU A 20 -19.69 -45.05 25.30
N LEU A 21 -20.92 -44.66 25.03
CA LEU A 21 -22.11 -45.56 24.85
C LEU A 21 -23.06 -44.85 23.86
N GLY A 22 -23.28 -45.31 22.66
CA GLY A 22 -24.13 -46.45 22.34
C GLY A 22 -25.39 -45.96 21.64
N CYS A 23 -25.48 -46.12 20.29
CA CYS A 23 -26.70 -45.85 19.47
C CYS A 23 -27.93 -46.61 19.98
N ARG A 24 -29.08 -45.93 20.05
CA ARG A 24 -30.40 -46.58 19.97
C ARG A 24 -31.38 -45.76 19.16
N LYS A 25 -31.88 -46.37 18.10
CA LYS A 25 -33.07 -45.94 17.33
C LYS A 25 -34.33 -46.06 18.18
N HIS A 26 -35.16 -45.02 18.21
CA HIS A 26 -36.53 -45.14 18.61
C HIS A 26 -37.46 -44.52 17.55
N LYS A 27 -38.37 -45.36 17.03
CA LYS A 27 -39.59 -44.96 16.34
C LYS A 27 -40.58 -44.44 17.37
N ASN A 28 -41.26 -43.33 17.08
CA ASN A 28 -42.50 -42.99 17.77
C ASN A 28 -43.53 -42.41 16.81
N THR A 29 -44.70 -42.97 16.94
CA THR A 29 -45.99 -42.67 16.26
C THR A 29 -46.81 -41.71 17.12
N GLY A 30 -47.27 -40.58 16.52
CA GLY A 30 -48.43 -39.74 16.70
C GLY A 30 -48.83 -39.14 18.08
N PRO A 31 -49.74 -38.18 18.12
CA PRO A 31 -50.69 -37.68 17.11
C PRO A 31 -50.66 -36.13 16.91
N ALA A 32 -51.39 -35.67 15.90
CA ALA A 32 -51.54 -34.29 15.46
C ALA A 32 -52.21 -33.37 16.48
N SER A 33 -51.70 -32.13 16.61
CA SER A 33 -52.49 -31.00 17.09
C SER A 33 -52.29 -29.80 16.14
N THR A 34 -53.41 -29.29 15.68
CA THR A 34 -53.59 -28.10 14.85
C THR A 34 -53.19 -26.84 15.63
N GLY A 35 -52.33 -26.03 15.04
CA GLY A 35 -51.92 -24.72 15.58
C GLY A 35 -51.35 -23.85 14.47
N SER A 36 -52.12 -22.90 14.03
CA SER A 36 -51.94 -21.69 13.22
C SER A 36 -50.55 -21.37 12.68
N ASN A 37 -50.47 -21.32 11.36
CA ASN A 37 -49.42 -20.70 10.56
C ASN A 37 -49.18 -19.23 10.96
N GLN A 38 -48.02 -18.94 11.51
CA GLN A 38 -47.33 -17.67 11.26
C GLN A 38 -46.10 -18.00 10.45
N SER A 39 -46.19 -17.79 9.15
CA SER A 39 -45.05 -17.79 8.22
C SER A 39 -44.20 -16.55 8.47
N GLY A 40 -43.28 -16.67 9.39
CA GLY A 40 -42.09 -15.80 9.42
C GLY A 40 -41.19 -16.20 8.26
N SER A 41 -41.26 -15.49 7.14
CA SER A 41 -40.29 -15.62 6.06
C SER A 41 -38.92 -15.19 6.58
N SER A 42 -38.10 -16.15 6.99
CA SER A 42 -36.67 -15.96 7.03
C SER A 42 -36.23 -15.81 5.57
N SER A 43 -36.14 -14.56 5.09
CA SER A 43 -35.50 -14.26 3.82
C SER A 43 -34.04 -14.73 3.94
N SER A 44 -33.75 -15.86 3.31
CA SER A 44 -32.37 -16.23 2.99
C SER A 44 -31.70 -15.01 2.36
N PRO A 45 -30.42 -14.70 2.67
CA PRO A 45 -29.73 -13.56 2.06
C PRO A 45 -29.88 -13.73 0.54
N THR A 46 -30.51 -12.77 -0.12
CA THR A 46 -30.70 -12.75 -1.57
C THR A 46 -29.33 -12.89 -2.21
N ALA A 47 -29.05 -14.01 -2.83
CA ALA A 47 -27.83 -14.21 -3.60
C ALA A 47 -27.89 -13.22 -4.77
N PHE A 48 -26.91 -12.28 -4.83
CA PHE A 48 -26.81 -11.33 -5.93
C PHE A 48 -26.58 -12.09 -7.24
N ALA A 49 -27.32 -11.71 -8.30
CA ALA A 49 -27.19 -12.36 -9.59
C ALA A 49 -25.76 -12.26 -10.13
N ARG A 50 -25.20 -13.36 -10.58
CA ARG A 50 -23.78 -13.44 -11.00
C ARG A 50 -23.46 -12.52 -12.19
N ASN A 51 -24.39 -12.35 -13.11
CA ASN A 51 -24.29 -11.45 -14.26
C ASN A 51 -24.53 -9.96 -13.94
N GLU A 52 -24.90 -9.64 -12.70
CA GLU A 52 -25.03 -8.27 -12.20
C GLU A 52 -23.92 -7.92 -11.17
N THR A 53 -23.14 -8.92 -10.71
CA THR A 53 -22.18 -8.77 -9.62
C THR A 53 -20.77 -9.04 -10.09
N LEU A 54 -19.88 -8.03 -9.93
CA LEU A 54 -18.45 -8.17 -10.09
C LEU A 54 -17.82 -8.48 -8.73
N TYR A 55 -17.01 -9.53 -8.64
CA TYR A 55 -16.26 -9.90 -7.45
C TYR A 55 -14.82 -9.49 -7.60
N VAL A 56 -14.37 -8.56 -6.74
CA VAL A 56 -13.01 -7.98 -6.77
C VAL A 56 -12.27 -8.40 -5.50
N GLY A 57 -11.21 -9.19 -5.63
CA GLY A 57 -10.40 -9.70 -4.53
C GLY A 57 -9.13 -8.88 -4.30
N GLY A 58 -8.46 -9.16 -3.17
CA GLY A 58 -7.18 -8.56 -2.80
C GLY A 58 -7.28 -7.21 -2.09
N ARG A 59 -6.15 -6.79 -1.50
CA ARG A 59 -5.96 -5.55 -0.72
C ARG A 59 -6.80 -5.42 0.56
N GLN A 60 -7.76 -6.28 0.80
CA GLN A 60 -8.54 -6.35 2.03
C GLN A 60 -8.28 -7.69 2.72
N TRP A 61 -7.52 -7.67 3.82
CA TRP A 61 -7.02 -8.85 4.53
C TRP A 61 -7.64 -9.03 5.91
N GLY A 62 -8.46 -8.08 6.34
CA GLY A 62 -9.14 -8.10 7.62
C GLY A 62 -10.56 -7.58 7.53
N GLU A 63 -11.30 -7.74 8.61
CA GLU A 63 -12.66 -7.21 8.72
C GLU A 63 -12.66 -5.69 8.49
N PRO A 64 -13.58 -5.14 7.67
CA PRO A 64 -13.70 -3.71 7.49
C PRO A 64 -14.16 -3.07 8.79
N SER A 65 -13.37 -2.12 9.28
CA SER A 65 -13.61 -1.49 10.58
C SER A 65 -14.26 -0.13 10.48
N ASN A 66 -14.03 0.59 9.36
CA ASN A 66 -14.42 1.99 9.27
C ASN A 66 -14.63 2.43 7.81
N PHE A 67 -15.71 3.16 7.53
CA PHE A 67 -16.02 3.78 6.23
C PHE A 67 -15.86 5.31 6.25
N ASN A 68 -15.32 5.87 7.34
CA ASN A 68 -15.06 7.29 7.46
C ASN A 68 -13.92 7.71 6.50
N PRO A 69 -14.14 8.62 5.55
CA PRO A 69 -13.14 9.01 4.55
C PRO A 69 -11.91 9.71 5.14
N LEU A 70 -11.99 10.22 6.37
CA LEU A 70 -10.88 10.84 7.09
C LEU A 70 -10.09 9.86 7.97
N ALA A 71 -10.56 8.61 8.14
CA ALA A 71 -9.80 7.57 8.83
C ALA A 71 -8.52 7.20 8.07
N GLY A 72 -7.56 6.58 8.75
CA GLY A 72 -6.33 6.08 8.12
C GLY A 72 -6.62 4.94 7.15
N TRP A 73 -5.85 4.83 6.09
CA TRP A 73 -6.03 3.81 5.05
C TRP A 73 -5.99 2.36 5.60
N GLN A 74 -5.32 2.11 6.72
CA GLN A 74 -5.30 0.82 7.42
C GLN A 74 -6.66 0.43 7.99
N ASP A 75 -7.54 1.40 8.22
CA ASP A 75 -8.88 1.20 8.77
C ASP A 75 -9.94 1.09 7.68
N TRP A 76 -9.59 1.43 6.44
CA TRP A 76 -10.53 1.46 5.32
C TRP A 76 -10.78 0.09 4.71
N PRO A 77 -11.99 -0.15 4.21
CA PRO A 77 -12.22 -1.14 3.18
C PRO A 77 -11.70 -0.60 1.83
N VAL A 78 -10.39 -0.69 1.61
CA VAL A 78 -9.61 0.06 0.61
C VAL A 78 -10.26 0.14 -0.77
N ASN A 79 -10.75 -1.00 -1.28
CA ASN A 79 -11.34 -1.04 -2.62
C ASN A 79 -12.69 -0.34 -2.69
N SER A 80 -13.54 -0.49 -1.67
CA SER A 80 -14.88 0.11 -1.64
C SER A 80 -14.84 1.62 -1.50
N MET A 81 -13.85 2.16 -0.79
CA MET A 81 -13.75 3.61 -0.57
C MET A 81 -13.55 4.40 -1.87
N ASN A 82 -12.83 3.85 -2.85
CA ASN A 82 -12.64 4.49 -4.15
C ASN A 82 -13.89 4.45 -5.04
N LEU A 83 -14.85 3.57 -4.72
CA LEU A 83 -16.16 3.53 -5.37
C LEU A 83 -17.14 4.55 -4.76
N ILE A 84 -16.92 4.95 -3.51
CA ILE A 84 -17.84 5.81 -2.73
C ILE A 84 -17.39 7.28 -2.76
N TYR A 85 -16.08 7.52 -2.59
CA TYR A 85 -15.51 8.87 -2.51
C TYR A 85 -14.47 9.08 -3.61
N GLU A 86 -14.48 10.24 -4.20
CA GLU A 86 -13.57 10.59 -5.29
C GLU A 86 -12.49 11.59 -4.84
N THR A 87 -11.39 11.59 -5.60
CA THR A 87 -10.28 12.54 -5.50
C THR A 87 -10.45 13.67 -6.52
N LEU A 88 -9.62 14.70 -6.47
CA LEU A 88 -9.68 15.80 -7.44
C LEU A 88 -9.39 15.30 -8.87
N VAL A 89 -8.35 14.51 -9.02
CA VAL A 89 -7.92 13.94 -10.30
C VAL A 89 -7.47 12.49 -10.09
N MET A 90 -7.34 11.73 -11.17
CA MET A 90 -6.72 10.41 -11.20
C MET A 90 -5.36 10.47 -11.89
N TYR A 91 -4.56 9.42 -11.77
CA TYR A 91 -3.26 9.30 -12.43
C TYR A 91 -3.19 8.03 -13.29
N ASN A 92 -2.76 8.20 -14.55
CA ASN A 92 -2.43 7.08 -15.42
C ASN A 92 -0.92 6.79 -15.32
N PRO A 93 -0.51 5.73 -14.61
CA PRO A 93 0.90 5.45 -14.38
C PRO A 93 1.64 4.96 -15.64
N VAL A 94 0.93 4.44 -16.65
CA VAL A 94 1.53 3.96 -17.90
C VAL A 94 1.89 5.13 -18.81
N GLU A 95 1.08 6.21 -18.76
CA GLU A 95 1.28 7.41 -19.57
C GLU A 95 1.97 8.55 -18.81
N GLY A 96 2.05 8.47 -17.49
CA GLY A 96 2.57 9.54 -16.64
C GLY A 96 1.68 10.79 -16.61
N LYS A 97 0.35 10.63 -16.74
CA LYS A 97 -0.58 11.74 -16.90
C LYS A 97 -1.66 11.78 -15.84
N LEU A 98 -2.00 13.00 -15.43
CA LEU A 98 -3.22 13.26 -14.67
C LEU A 98 -4.45 13.13 -15.58
N VAL A 99 -5.54 12.64 -15.01
CA VAL A 99 -6.83 12.41 -15.69
C VAL A 99 -7.93 13.12 -14.89
N PRO A 100 -8.81 13.91 -15.52
CA PRO A 100 -9.90 14.60 -14.83
C PRO A 100 -10.82 13.66 -14.05
N LEU A 101 -11.27 14.13 -12.86
CA LEU A 101 -12.31 13.50 -12.05
C LEU A 101 -13.20 14.60 -11.45
N LEU A 102 -13.18 14.86 -10.12
CA LEU A 102 -13.90 15.98 -9.54
C LEU A 102 -13.42 17.33 -10.10
N ALA A 103 -12.10 17.47 -10.34
CA ALA A 103 -11.57 18.58 -11.09
C ALA A 103 -11.56 18.27 -12.61
N GLU A 104 -12.15 19.17 -13.40
CA GLU A 104 -12.12 19.09 -14.87
C GLU A 104 -10.82 19.62 -15.47
N SER A 105 -10.13 20.53 -14.75
CA SER A 105 -8.85 21.09 -15.15
C SER A 105 -8.02 21.53 -13.95
N TRP A 106 -6.73 21.72 -14.18
CA TRP A 106 -5.77 22.25 -13.20
C TRP A 106 -4.70 23.08 -13.88
N ASP A 107 -4.09 23.99 -13.10
CA ASP A 107 -3.00 24.84 -13.57
C ASP A 107 -1.89 24.87 -12.49
N VAL A 108 -0.64 24.66 -12.91
CA VAL A 108 0.55 24.70 -12.06
C VAL A 108 1.38 25.93 -12.42
N LYS A 109 1.33 26.93 -11.57
CA LYS A 109 2.16 28.15 -11.67
C LYS A 109 3.31 28.08 -10.68
N GLY A 110 4.30 28.96 -10.82
CA GLY A 110 5.52 28.91 -10.01
C GLY A 110 5.31 28.98 -8.49
N ASP A 111 4.18 29.54 -8.03
CA ASP A 111 3.84 29.75 -6.62
C ASP A 111 2.49 29.16 -6.20
N SER A 112 1.78 28.50 -7.12
CA SER A 112 0.45 27.98 -6.84
C SER A 112 0.08 26.78 -7.72
N VAL A 113 -0.87 25.98 -7.22
CA VAL A 113 -1.58 24.96 -7.98
C VAL A 113 -3.08 25.21 -7.84
N SER A 114 -3.79 25.35 -8.96
CA SER A 114 -5.24 25.58 -8.96
C SER A 114 -5.97 24.39 -9.58
N PHE A 115 -7.15 24.08 -9.05
CA PHE A 115 -8.05 23.05 -9.58
C PHE A 115 -9.43 23.66 -9.80
N THR A 116 -10.01 23.44 -10.98
CA THR A 116 -11.38 23.85 -11.31
C THR A 116 -12.30 22.63 -11.21
N ILE A 117 -13.28 22.70 -10.29
CA ILE A 117 -14.22 21.62 -10.03
C ILE A 117 -15.27 21.56 -11.13
N ASN A 118 -15.57 20.36 -11.60
CA ASN A 118 -16.57 20.14 -12.62
C ASN A 118 -17.96 20.55 -12.13
N LYS A 119 -18.62 21.45 -12.83
CA LYS A 119 -19.95 21.96 -12.48
C LYS A 119 -21.04 20.89 -12.43
N ALA A 120 -20.84 19.75 -13.11
CA ALA A 120 -21.75 18.62 -13.06
C ALA A 120 -21.55 17.73 -11.83
N ALA A 121 -20.40 17.87 -11.12
CA ALA A 121 -20.07 17.03 -9.98
C ALA A 121 -21.09 17.21 -8.84
N LYS A 122 -21.60 16.07 -8.33
CA LYS A 122 -22.63 16.04 -7.29
C LYS A 122 -22.33 14.96 -6.27
N TRP A 123 -22.69 15.24 -5.06
CA TRP A 123 -22.86 14.25 -4.01
C TRP A 123 -24.09 13.39 -4.30
N ASN A 124 -24.13 12.18 -3.74
CA ASN A 124 -25.25 11.24 -3.95
C ASN A 124 -26.55 11.65 -3.24
N ASP A 125 -26.52 12.74 -2.43
CA ASP A 125 -27.69 13.41 -1.88
C ASP A 125 -28.23 14.52 -2.80
N GLY A 126 -27.62 14.70 -3.98
CA GLY A 126 -28.01 15.64 -5.02
C GLY A 126 -27.38 17.03 -4.92
N LYS A 127 -26.67 17.37 -3.83
CA LYS A 127 -25.99 18.64 -3.69
C LYS A 127 -24.75 18.71 -4.58
N PRO A 128 -24.36 19.91 -5.09
CA PRO A 128 -23.16 20.07 -5.89
C PRO A 128 -21.90 19.84 -5.07
N VAL A 129 -20.86 19.27 -5.68
CA VAL A 129 -19.48 19.34 -5.18
C VAL A 129 -18.91 20.70 -5.55
N THR A 130 -18.32 21.40 -4.60
CA THR A 130 -17.81 22.76 -4.79
C THR A 130 -16.38 22.92 -4.30
N GLY A 131 -15.76 24.07 -4.61
CA GLY A 131 -14.47 24.45 -4.06
C GLY A 131 -14.46 24.55 -2.53
N GLU A 132 -15.62 24.81 -1.90
CA GLU A 132 -15.75 24.81 -0.42
C GLU A 132 -15.50 23.42 0.18
N ASP A 133 -15.99 22.35 -0.46
CA ASP A 133 -15.74 20.99 0.00
C ASP A 133 -14.24 20.65 -0.08
N VAL A 134 -13.58 21.08 -1.16
CA VAL A 134 -12.14 20.88 -1.35
C VAL A 134 -11.35 21.67 -0.31
N LYS A 135 -11.63 22.97 -0.18
CA LYS A 135 -10.97 23.83 0.81
C LYS A 135 -11.14 23.25 2.22
N TYR A 136 -12.35 22.89 2.60
CA TYR A 136 -12.65 22.28 3.90
C TYR A 136 -11.84 21.02 4.13
N THR A 137 -11.81 20.11 3.14
CA THR A 137 -11.05 18.86 3.21
C THR A 137 -9.58 19.12 3.55
N PHE A 138 -8.93 20.03 2.83
CA PHE A 138 -7.52 20.30 3.05
C PHE A 138 -7.24 21.13 4.30
N ASP A 139 -8.12 22.03 4.70
CA ASP A 139 -8.00 22.82 5.94
C ASP A 139 -8.10 21.95 7.20
N LEU A 140 -8.80 20.81 7.16
CA LEU A 140 -8.77 19.83 8.24
C LEU A 140 -7.35 19.33 8.51
N GLY A 141 -6.52 19.18 7.47
CA GLY A 141 -5.11 18.80 7.61
C GLY A 141 -4.24 19.87 8.29
N LYS A 142 -4.65 21.14 8.20
CA LYS A 142 -4.01 22.24 8.94
C LYS A 142 -4.34 22.18 10.44
N GLN A 143 -5.55 21.73 10.77
CA GLN A 143 -6.03 21.63 12.14
C GLN A 143 -5.56 20.36 12.85
N PHE A 144 -5.50 19.24 12.13
CA PHE A 144 -5.28 17.90 12.69
C PHE A 144 -4.10 17.19 12.04
N ALA A 145 -2.98 17.10 12.78
CA ALA A 145 -1.73 16.52 12.29
C ALA A 145 -1.81 15.01 11.98
N SER A 146 -2.83 14.32 12.50
CA SER A 146 -3.05 12.88 12.25
C SER A 146 -3.68 12.57 10.89
N LEU A 147 -4.22 13.55 10.18
CA LEU A 147 -4.90 13.36 8.90
C LEU A 147 -3.94 13.26 7.71
N LEU A 148 -4.32 12.51 6.68
CA LEU A 148 -3.48 12.23 5.51
C LEU A 148 -3.07 13.48 4.71
N MET A 149 -3.85 14.55 4.75
CA MET A 149 -3.53 15.82 4.08
C MET A 149 -2.62 16.73 4.92
N SER A 150 -2.42 16.43 6.20
CA SER A 150 -1.59 17.23 7.10
C SER A 150 -0.13 17.41 6.64
N PRO A 151 0.52 16.41 5.99
CA PRO A 151 1.88 16.58 5.48
C PRO A 151 2.07 17.75 4.51
N LEU A 152 1.02 18.21 3.82
CA LEU A 152 1.13 19.41 3.00
C LEU A 152 1.43 20.67 3.83
N TRP A 153 0.86 20.75 5.03
CA TRP A 153 1.01 21.86 5.97
C TRP A 153 2.26 21.71 6.85
N THR A 154 2.38 20.57 7.53
CA THR A 154 3.50 20.30 8.45
C THR A 154 4.84 20.22 7.72
N GLY A 155 4.85 19.68 6.49
CA GLY A 155 6.00 19.64 5.61
C GLY A 155 6.29 20.98 4.92
N LYS A 156 5.49 22.03 5.17
CA LYS A 156 5.63 23.36 4.57
C LYS A 156 5.69 23.30 3.03
N TYR A 157 4.77 22.56 2.42
CA TYR A 157 4.62 22.55 0.95
C TYR A 157 3.62 23.63 0.50
N ILE A 158 2.60 23.89 1.34
CA ILE A 158 1.61 24.94 1.12
C ILE A 158 1.52 25.87 2.33
N THR A 159 1.10 27.10 2.08
CA THR A 159 0.82 28.12 3.11
C THR A 159 -0.66 28.43 3.23
N ASP A 160 -1.44 28.20 2.17
CA ASP A 160 -2.86 28.51 2.15
C ASP A 160 -3.61 27.68 1.09
N VAL A 161 -4.93 27.53 1.30
CA VAL A 161 -5.90 26.99 0.33
C VAL A 161 -7.04 27.98 0.21
N LYS A 162 -7.20 28.60 -0.96
CA LYS A 162 -8.16 29.69 -1.22
C LYS A 162 -9.16 29.31 -2.28
N LEU A 163 -10.36 29.83 -2.14
CA LEU A 163 -11.32 29.92 -3.24
C LEU A 163 -10.99 31.14 -4.09
N THR A 164 -10.78 30.93 -5.38
CA THR A 164 -10.67 32.00 -6.36
C THR A 164 -12.05 32.36 -6.90
N ASP A 165 -12.92 31.37 -7.04
CA ASP A 165 -14.34 31.45 -7.31
C ASP A 165 -15.04 30.19 -6.73
N PRO A 166 -16.38 30.04 -6.78
CA PRO A 166 -17.09 28.92 -6.18
C PRO A 166 -16.66 27.53 -6.70
N GLN A 167 -16.04 27.47 -7.89
CA GLN A 167 -15.58 26.22 -8.51
C GLN A 167 -14.06 26.06 -8.52
N THR A 168 -13.28 27.11 -8.28
CA THR A 168 -11.83 27.08 -8.38
C THR A 168 -11.18 27.23 -7.02
N VAL A 169 -10.39 26.22 -6.66
CA VAL A 169 -9.56 26.21 -5.45
C VAL A 169 -8.09 26.34 -5.80
N THR A 170 -7.37 27.20 -5.10
CA THR A 170 -5.95 27.48 -5.32
C THR A 170 -5.14 27.18 -4.06
N PHE A 171 -4.15 26.32 -4.21
CA PHE A 171 -3.13 26.00 -3.21
C PHE A 171 -1.94 26.95 -3.40
N THR A 172 -1.66 27.78 -2.40
CA THR A 172 -0.48 28.65 -2.41
C THR A 172 0.72 27.85 -1.92
N LEU A 173 1.76 27.73 -2.75
CA LEU A 173 2.97 27.01 -2.40
C LEU A 173 3.84 27.82 -1.43
N ASP A 174 4.59 27.13 -0.57
CA ASP A 174 5.58 27.77 0.29
C ASP A 174 6.71 28.36 -0.57
N ALA A 175 7.04 29.61 -0.33
CA ALA A 175 8.02 30.38 -1.14
C ALA A 175 9.44 29.81 -1.07
N THR A 176 9.79 29.08 0.01
CA THR A 176 11.11 28.46 0.18
C THR A 176 11.25 27.15 -0.57
N LYS A 177 10.17 26.38 -0.69
CA LYS A 177 10.14 25.10 -1.39
C LYS A 177 9.70 25.20 -2.84
N LYS A 178 8.64 25.96 -3.13
CA LYS A 178 8.02 26.07 -4.47
C LYS A 178 7.81 24.73 -5.14
N ASN A 179 7.36 23.73 -4.36
CA ASN A 179 7.23 22.35 -4.80
C ASN A 179 5.74 22.00 -4.97
N ALA A 180 5.30 21.88 -6.21
CA ALA A 180 3.92 21.50 -6.55
C ALA A 180 3.67 19.98 -6.44
N LEU A 181 4.71 19.15 -6.47
CA LEU A 181 4.58 17.69 -6.55
C LEU A 181 3.74 17.08 -5.42
N PRO A 182 3.93 17.46 -4.13
CA PRO A 182 3.08 16.93 -3.05
C PRO A 182 1.62 17.35 -3.17
N VAL A 183 1.33 18.50 -3.75
CA VAL A 183 -0.07 18.94 -4.01
C VAL A 183 -0.70 18.09 -5.10
N LEU A 184 0.03 17.77 -6.17
CA LEU A 184 -0.44 16.88 -7.23
C LEU A 184 -0.65 15.46 -6.72
N ASP A 185 0.25 14.95 -5.86
CA ASP A 185 0.09 13.66 -5.21
C ASP A 185 -1.17 13.65 -4.32
N ALA A 186 -1.37 14.70 -3.51
CA ALA A 186 -2.55 14.83 -2.67
C ALA A 186 -3.84 14.91 -3.51
N ALA A 187 -3.80 15.57 -4.66
CA ALA A 187 -4.95 15.66 -5.57
C ALA A 187 -5.37 14.28 -6.14
N VAL A 188 -4.46 13.31 -6.19
CA VAL A 188 -4.72 11.92 -6.61
C VAL A 188 -5.11 11.01 -5.45
N GLU A 189 -4.67 11.32 -4.23
CA GLU A 189 -4.78 10.42 -3.08
C GLU A 189 -5.86 10.83 -2.07
N ILE A 190 -6.07 12.15 -1.87
CA ILE A 190 -7.00 12.65 -0.86
C ILE A 190 -8.43 12.67 -1.41
N ARG A 191 -9.28 11.91 -0.77
CA ARG A 191 -10.73 11.91 -1.06
C ARG A 191 -11.35 13.18 -0.56
N ILE A 192 -12.14 13.85 -1.41
CA ILE A 192 -12.86 15.05 -1.02
C ILE A 192 -14.07 14.63 -0.20
N VAL A 193 -14.31 15.36 0.88
CA VAL A 193 -15.43 15.08 1.80
C VAL A 193 -16.53 16.15 1.70
N PRO A 194 -17.81 15.76 1.86
CA PRO A 194 -18.93 16.71 1.84
C PRO A 194 -18.92 17.58 3.10
N LYS A 195 -18.53 18.86 2.96
CA LYS A 195 -18.47 19.82 4.08
C LYS A 195 -19.78 19.84 4.86
N HIS A 196 -20.92 19.88 4.15
CA HIS A 196 -22.25 19.99 4.75
C HIS A 196 -22.66 18.77 5.61
N VAL A 197 -21.94 17.65 5.50
CA VAL A 197 -22.13 16.44 6.33
C VAL A 197 -21.07 16.37 7.42
N ILE A 198 -19.81 16.56 7.05
CA ILE A 198 -18.68 16.33 7.96
C ILE A 198 -18.57 17.44 9.00
N GLU A 199 -18.78 18.72 8.63
CA GLU A 199 -18.64 19.85 9.55
C GLU A 199 -19.63 19.78 10.74
N PRO A 200 -20.93 19.50 10.56
CA PRO A 200 -21.84 19.27 11.68
C PRO A 200 -21.45 18.07 12.56
N MET A 201 -20.96 16.98 11.96
CA MET A 201 -20.51 15.80 12.70
C MET A 201 -19.24 16.08 13.51
N MET A 202 -18.30 16.86 12.96
CA MET A 202 -17.11 17.33 13.69
C MET A 202 -17.49 18.22 14.87
N THR A 203 -18.44 19.14 14.67
CA THR A 203 -18.97 19.99 15.74
C THR A 203 -19.62 19.15 16.84
N ALA A 204 -20.44 18.15 16.48
CA ALA A 204 -21.05 17.23 17.44
C ALA A 204 -20.02 16.39 18.22
N ALA A 205 -18.86 16.08 17.62
CA ALA A 205 -17.72 15.45 18.29
C ALA A 205 -16.87 16.45 19.10
N GLY A 206 -17.33 17.69 19.32
CA GLY A 206 -16.60 18.72 20.05
C GLY A 206 -15.36 19.23 19.34
N ASN A 207 -15.30 19.13 18.02
CA ASN A 207 -14.14 19.40 17.18
C ASN A 207 -12.90 18.58 17.58
N ASN A 208 -13.11 17.38 18.10
CA ASN A 208 -12.08 16.42 18.46
C ASN A 208 -11.99 15.35 17.37
N ILE A 209 -10.86 15.30 16.66
CA ILE A 209 -10.67 14.40 15.54
C ILE A 209 -10.67 12.92 15.95
N ASP A 210 -10.08 12.58 17.11
CA ASP A 210 -10.03 11.20 17.59
C ASP A 210 -11.43 10.69 17.96
N GLU A 211 -12.28 11.58 18.48
CA GLU A 211 -13.68 11.26 18.77
C GLU A 211 -14.51 11.12 17.50
N PHE A 212 -14.31 12.03 16.53
CA PHE A 212 -14.95 11.96 15.23
C PHE A 212 -14.57 10.67 14.46
N LEU A 213 -13.31 10.27 14.48
CA LEU A 213 -12.84 9.08 13.77
C LEU A 213 -13.37 7.75 14.35
N LYS A 214 -13.93 7.75 15.57
CA LYS A 214 -14.65 6.58 16.13
C LYS A 214 -15.98 6.33 15.41
N ASN A 215 -16.52 7.33 14.72
CA ASN A 215 -17.71 7.13 13.90
C ASN A 215 -17.34 6.34 12.64
N LYS A 216 -17.85 5.14 12.55
CA LYS A 216 -17.59 4.21 11.43
C LYS A 216 -18.16 4.69 10.11
N MET A 217 -19.09 5.63 10.11
CA MET A 217 -19.78 6.12 8.92
C MET A 217 -20.25 4.99 7.99
N ASP A 218 -20.84 3.95 8.55
CA ASP A 218 -21.31 2.79 7.82
C ASP A 218 -22.80 2.87 7.44
N LYS A 219 -23.45 3.99 7.74
CA LYS A 219 -24.83 4.30 7.42
C LYS A 219 -24.94 5.68 6.76
N GLU A 220 -25.82 5.79 5.79
CA GLU A 220 -26.14 7.06 5.14
C GLU A 220 -24.92 7.80 4.58
N LEU A 221 -23.98 7.06 3.95
CA LEU A 221 -22.80 7.62 3.36
C LEU A 221 -23.12 8.61 2.24
N VAL A 222 -22.69 9.86 2.39
CA VAL A 222 -22.72 10.87 1.33
C VAL A 222 -21.38 10.89 0.63
N GLY A 223 -21.33 10.32 -0.56
CA GLY A 223 -20.15 10.23 -1.43
C GLY A 223 -20.43 10.82 -2.80
N SER A 224 -19.38 11.08 -3.57
CA SER A 224 -19.46 11.58 -4.95
C SER A 224 -19.29 10.46 -5.99
N GLY A 225 -18.90 9.26 -5.55
CA GLY A 225 -18.50 8.17 -6.42
C GLY A 225 -19.64 7.37 -7.04
N PRO A 226 -19.31 6.45 -7.96
CA PRO A 226 -20.31 5.72 -8.76
C PRO A 226 -21.06 4.62 -8.02
N TYR A 227 -20.68 4.27 -6.80
CA TYR A 227 -21.36 3.24 -6.00
C TYR A 227 -21.60 3.74 -4.57
N LYS A 228 -22.58 3.14 -3.92
CA LYS A 228 -22.96 3.33 -2.51
C LYS A 228 -22.72 2.06 -1.73
N LEU A 229 -22.35 2.17 -0.46
CA LEU A 229 -22.31 1.00 0.43
C LEU A 229 -23.73 0.41 0.56
N LEU A 230 -23.86 -0.88 0.27
CA LEU A 230 -25.12 -1.60 0.46
C LEU A 230 -25.12 -2.38 1.77
N THR A 231 -24.07 -3.16 2.00
CA THR A 231 -23.89 -3.97 3.22
C THR A 231 -22.43 -4.42 3.36
N TYR A 232 -22.05 -4.78 4.58
CA TYR A 232 -20.76 -5.41 4.83
C TYR A 232 -20.83 -6.41 5.99
N SER A 233 -19.84 -7.29 6.05
CA SER A 233 -19.62 -8.26 7.13
C SER A 233 -18.12 -8.54 7.27
N SER A 234 -17.74 -9.44 8.18
CA SER A 234 -16.38 -9.95 8.29
C SER A 234 -15.90 -10.74 7.04
N GLU A 235 -16.79 -11.11 6.14
CA GLU A 235 -16.48 -11.92 4.96
C GLU A 235 -16.47 -11.14 3.65
N LYS A 236 -17.23 -10.05 3.56
CA LYS A 236 -17.37 -9.28 2.32
C LYS A 236 -17.92 -7.88 2.55
N ILE A 237 -17.64 -7.02 1.58
CA ILE A 237 -18.24 -5.69 1.43
C ILE A 237 -19.00 -5.68 0.11
N VAL A 238 -20.21 -5.19 0.10
CA VAL A 238 -21.04 -5.09 -1.11
C VAL A 238 -21.40 -3.63 -1.34
N THR A 239 -21.05 -3.13 -2.51
CA THR A 239 -21.48 -1.81 -2.99
C THR A 239 -22.49 -1.96 -4.13
N GLN A 240 -23.44 -1.02 -4.21
CA GLN A 240 -24.47 -0.96 -5.24
C GLN A 240 -24.24 0.30 -6.10
N ARG A 241 -24.34 0.13 -7.42
CA ARG A 241 -24.23 1.23 -8.40
C ARG A 241 -25.23 2.35 -8.10
N ASP A 242 -24.77 3.57 -8.17
CA ASP A 242 -25.62 4.76 -8.19
C ASP A 242 -25.96 5.12 -9.64
N ASP A 243 -27.17 4.81 -10.08
CA ASP A 243 -27.59 5.10 -11.45
C ASP A 243 -27.66 6.61 -11.75
N ASN A 244 -27.70 7.46 -10.69
CA ASN A 244 -27.68 8.92 -10.78
C ASN A 244 -26.26 9.52 -10.65
N TYR A 245 -25.21 8.67 -10.70
CA TYR A 245 -23.84 9.15 -10.62
C TYR A 245 -23.56 10.21 -11.70
N TRP A 246 -23.09 11.37 -11.27
CA TRP A 246 -22.85 12.53 -12.12
C TRP A 246 -21.88 12.25 -13.28
N GLY A 247 -20.88 11.41 -13.05
CA GLY A 247 -19.84 11.06 -14.03
C GLY A 247 -20.36 10.21 -15.19
N ASN A 248 -21.54 9.58 -15.08
CA ASN A 248 -22.14 8.83 -16.18
C ASN A 248 -22.33 9.73 -17.42
N ALA A 249 -22.87 10.94 -17.24
CA ALA A 249 -23.08 11.88 -18.33
C ALA A 249 -21.76 12.50 -18.82
N VAL A 250 -20.87 12.83 -17.89
CA VAL A 250 -19.63 13.58 -18.20
C VAL A 250 -18.57 12.71 -18.90
N PHE A 251 -18.38 11.48 -18.43
CA PHE A 251 -17.28 10.62 -18.88
C PHE A 251 -17.73 9.49 -19.80
N PHE A 252 -19.00 9.11 -19.77
CA PHE A 252 -19.49 7.88 -20.40
C PHE A 252 -20.73 8.07 -21.28
N GLY A 253 -21.05 9.33 -21.65
CA GLY A 253 -22.19 9.64 -22.53
C GLY A 253 -23.53 9.17 -22.00
N GLY A 254 -23.71 9.11 -20.68
CA GLY A 254 -24.91 8.63 -20.01
C GLY A 254 -24.99 7.11 -19.80
N LYS A 255 -23.98 6.36 -20.28
CA LYS A 255 -23.90 4.91 -20.05
C LYS A 255 -23.66 4.64 -18.57
N LEU A 256 -24.36 3.65 -18.01
CA LEU A 256 -24.14 3.16 -16.65
C LEU A 256 -22.97 2.16 -16.60
N ALA A 257 -22.27 2.08 -15.48
CA ALA A 257 -21.34 0.98 -15.23
C ALA A 257 -22.07 -0.37 -15.35
N ALA A 258 -21.41 -1.38 -15.94
CA ALA A 258 -22.10 -2.63 -16.23
C ALA A 258 -22.47 -3.42 -14.95
N PRO A 259 -21.60 -3.62 -13.96
CA PRO A 259 -21.97 -4.29 -12.73
C PRO A 259 -22.94 -3.44 -11.90
N LYS A 260 -24.07 -4.02 -11.51
CA LYS A 260 -24.99 -3.40 -10.55
C LYS A 260 -24.44 -3.45 -9.13
N PHE A 261 -23.69 -4.51 -8.83
CA PHE A 261 -23.03 -4.71 -7.55
C PHE A 261 -21.55 -4.94 -7.76
N VAL A 262 -20.71 -4.36 -6.88
CA VAL A 262 -19.30 -4.71 -6.74
C VAL A 262 -19.12 -5.27 -5.34
N THR A 263 -18.67 -6.52 -5.28
CA THR A 263 -18.44 -7.25 -4.03
C THR A 263 -16.95 -7.45 -3.82
N HIS A 264 -16.46 -7.10 -2.64
CA HIS A 264 -15.09 -7.34 -2.21
C HIS A 264 -15.11 -8.47 -1.15
N PRO A 265 -14.87 -9.74 -1.54
CA PRO A 265 -14.67 -10.81 -0.56
C PRO A 265 -13.35 -10.61 0.17
N ILE A 266 -13.34 -10.94 1.47
CA ILE A 266 -12.19 -10.78 2.35
C ILE A 266 -11.46 -12.10 2.46
N PHE A 267 -10.19 -12.12 2.08
CA PHE A 267 -9.34 -13.29 2.14
C PHE A 267 -8.25 -13.11 3.20
N LYS A 268 -7.85 -14.22 3.84
CA LYS A 268 -6.83 -14.20 4.90
C LYS A 268 -5.42 -14.47 4.39
N SER A 269 -5.27 -14.93 3.13
CA SER A 269 -3.97 -15.22 2.51
C SER A 269 -4.07 -15.23 0.99
N ASN A 270 -2.93 -15.08 0.32
CA ASN A 270 -2.82 -15.22 -1.13
C ASN A 270 -3.28 -16.61 -1.61
N ASP A 271 -2.99 -17.67 -0.87
CA ASP A 271 -3.37 -19.03 -1.25
C ASP A 271 -4.89 -19.23 -1.24
N HIS A 272 -5.55 -18.75 -0.18
CA HIS A 272 -7.01 -18.80 -0.09
C HIS A 272 -7.67 -18.02 -1.24
N PHE A 273 -7.17 -16.83 -1.53
CA PHE A 273 -7.62 -16.02 -2.65
C PHE A 273 -7.41 -16.71 -4.00
N SER A 274 -6.25 -17.33 -4.23
CA SER A 274 -5.88 -18.03 -5.48
C SER A 274 -6.90 -19.10 -5.87
N VAL A 275 -7.42 -19.84 -4.90
CA VAL A 275 -8.47 -20.84 -5.13
C VAL A 275 -9.75 -20.17 -5.63
N GLY A 276 -10.17 -19.09 -4.99
CA GLY A 276 -11.37 -18.34 -5.39
C GLY A 276 -11.32 -17.80 -6.82
N LEU A 277 -10.16 -17.26 -7.22
CA LEU A 277 -9.95 -16.75 -8.58
C LEU A 277 -10.00 -17.87 -9.63
N GLN A 278 -9.33 -18.98 -9.40
CA GLN A 278 -9.31 -20.12 -10.33
C GLN A 278 -10.68 -20.78 -10.51
N GLN A 279 -11.49 -20.79 -9.45
CA GLN A 279 -12.87 -21.31 -9.47
C GLN A 279 -13.89 -20.34 -10.07
N GLY A 280 -13.50 -19.11 -10.39
CA GLY A 280 -14.42 -18.07 -10.86
C GLY A 280 -15.31 -17.47 -9.79
N ASN A 281 -14.98 -17.68 -8.51
CA ASN A 281 -15.65 -17.02 -7.38
C ASN A 281 -15.19 -15.57 -7.18
N VAL A 282 -14.08 -15.21 -7.81
CA VAL A 282 -13.52 -13.86 -7.91
C VAL A 282 -13.23 -13.58 -9.39
N ASP A 283 -13.54 -12.40 -9.87
CA ASP A 283 -13.36 -12.01 -11.27
C ASP A 283 -12.02 -11.36 -11.54
N THR A 284 -11.53 -10.58 -10.59
CA THR A 284 -10.27 -9.83 -10.71
C THR A 284 -9.64 -9.59 -9.34
N SER A 285 -8.34 -9.35 -9.33
CA SER A 285 -7.57 -9.16 -8.11
C SER A 285 -6.35 -8.26 -8.26
N ALA A 286 -5.81 -7.85 -7.10
CA ALA A 286 -4.50 -7.20 -6.98
C ALA A 286 -3.53 -7.99 -6.09
N SER A 287 -3.82 -9.24 -5.76
CA SER A 287 -2.99 -10.06 -4.88
C SER A 287 -1.96 -10.87 -5.66
N PHE A 288 -0.89 -11.29 -4.98
CA PHE A 288 0.10 -12.16 -5.60
C PHE A 288 -0.47 -13.57 -5.86
N LEU A 289 -0.43 -13.98 -7.12
CA LEU A 289 -0.78 -15.33 -7.57
C LEU A 289 0.47 -16.00 -8.14
N PRO A 290 1.06 -17.01 -7.47
CA PRO A 290 2.27 -17.65 -7.96
C PRO A 290 2.01 -18.44 -9.24
N ARG A 291 2.97 -18.43 -10.17
CA ARG A 291 2.96 -19.20 -11.41
C ARG A 291 1.66 -19.06 -12.21
N ILE A 292 1.32 -17.81 -12.55
CA ILE A 292 0.07 -17.50 -13.26
C ILE A 292 -0.07 -18.27 -14.58
N GLN A 293 1.04 -18.58 -15.26
CA GLN A 293 1.07 -19.36 -16.49
C GLN A 293 0.54 -20.80 -16.34
N GLU A 294 0.51 -21.32 -15.13
CA GLU A 294 -0.05 -22.65 -14.82
C GLU A 294 -1.53 -22.60 -14.45
N LYS A 295 -2.11 -21.41 -14.31
CA LYS A 295 -3.49 -21.22 -13.84
C LYS A 295 -4.46 -21.17 -15.01
N LYS A 296 -5.34 -22.17 -15.08
CA LYS A 296 -6.40 -22.20 -16.12
C LYS A 296 -7.36 -21.01 -15.93
N ASN A 297 -7.75 -20.41 -17.05
CA ASN A 297 -8.74 -19.31 -17.10
C ASN A 297 -8.31 -18.01 -16.39
N VAL A 298 -7.08 -17.88 -15.93
CA VAL A 298 -6.57 -16.65 -15.33
C VAL A 298 -5.69 -15.94 -16.34
N LYS A 299 -5.91 -14.65 -16.51
CA LYS A 299 -5.17 -13.74 -17.40
C LYS A 299 -4.50 -12.64 -16.59
N ALA A 300 -3.50 -11.99 -17.17
CA ALA A 300 -2.81 -10.83 -16.64
C ALA A 300 -2.68 -9.75 -17.71
N TRP A 301 -1.97 -8.66 -17.40
CA TRP A 301 -1.73 -7.57 -18.35
C TRP A 301 -0.98 -8.02 -19.60
N TYR A 302 0.11 -8.80 -19.43
CA TYR A 302 0.86 -9.41 -20.52
C TYR A 302 0.59 -10.92 -20.57
N ASP A 303 0.63 -11.48 -21.76
CA ASP A 303 0.50 -12.95 -21.99
C ASP A 303 1.80 -13.71 -21.70
N LYS A 304 2.90 -12.99 -21.49
CA LYS A 304 4.26 -13.52 -21.25
C LYS A 304 4.92 -12.79 -20.09
N PRO A 305 5.98 -13.36 -19.50
CA PRO A 305 6.76 -12.66 -18.47
C PRO A 305 7.16 -11.24 -18.93
N PRO A 306 7.12 -10.27 -18.02
CA PRO A 306 6.90 -10.39 -16.57
C PRO A 306 5.41 -10.46 -16.15
N TYR A 307 4.45 -10.65 -17.02
CA TYR A 307 2.99 -10.71 -16.85
C TYR A 307 2.35 -9.42 -16.31
N PHE A 308 3.07 -8.65 -15.50
CA PHE A 308 2.61 -7.44 -14.82
C PHE A 308 3.50 -6.25 -15.14
N VAL A 309 2.98 -5.05 -14.97
CA VAL A 309 3.75 -3.80 -15.06
C VAL A 309 4.45 -3.58 -13.73
N SER A 310 5.77 -3.67 -13.72
CA SER A 310 6.57 -3.32 -12.54
C SER A 310 6.51 -1.80 -12.31
N ALA A 311 6.26 -1.42 -11.06
CA ALA A 311 6.04 -0.02 -10.68
C ALA A 311 6.63 0.34 -9.32
N THR A 312 7.00 -0.66 -8.52
CA THR A 312 7.51 -0.49 -7.15
C THR A 312 8.75 -1.33 -6.91
N ILE A 313 9.46 -1.01 -5.84
CA ILE A 313 10.67 -1.70 -5.42
C ILE A 313 10.52 -2.07 -3.94
N PRO A 314 10.00 -3.26 -3.59
CA PRO A 314 10.09 -3.76 -2.21
C PRO A 314 11.52 -3.76 -1.71
N MET A 315 11.72 -3.30 -0.48
CA MET A 315 13.04 -3.10 0.13
C MET A 315 13.07 -3.63 1.56
N LEU A 316 14.26 -3.99 2.03
CA LEU A 316 14.52 -4.06 3.46
C LEU A 316 14.86 -2.67 3.97
N TRP A 317 14.34 -2.32 5.13
CA TRP A 317 14.55 -1.08 5.84
C TRP A 317 15.33 -1.35 7.13
N PRO A 318 16.66 -1.23 7.13
CA PRO A 318 17.44 -1.26 8.37
C PRO A 318 17.08 -0.06 9.25
N ASN A 319 16.90 -0.29 10.54
CA ASN A 319 16.73 0.78 11.52
C ASN A 319 18.09 1.31 11.94
N VAL A 320 18.55 2.41 11.33
CA VAL A 320 19.89 2.96 11.60
C VAL A 320 20.02 3.66 12.95
N LEU A 321 18.97 3.68 13.79
CA LEU A 321 19.10 4.08 15.19
C LEU A 321 19.75 3.00 16.06
N GLN A 322 19.87 1.79 15.54
CA GLN A 322 20.31 0.61 16.29
C GLN A 322 21.64 0.12 15.74
N ALA A 323 22.69 0.12 16.57
CA ALA A 323 23.92 -0.57 16.24
C ALA A 323 23.66 -2.09 16.14
N PRO A 324 24.25 -2.77 15.16
CA PRO A 324 25.23 -2.27 14.18
C PRO A 324 24.62 -1.82 12.84
N LEU A 325 23.31 -1.64 12.73
CA LEU A 325 22.62 -1.27 11.48
C LEU A 325 22.91 0.18 11.04
N ASP A 326 23.47 1.00 11.92
CA ASP A 326 24.03 2.32 11.60
C ASP A 326 25.33 2.26 10.77
N ASP A 327 26.03 1.11 10.79
CA ASP A 327 27.25 0.91 10.01
C ASP A 327 26.93 0.64 8.52
N VAL A 328 27.45 1.49 7.65
CA VAL A 328 27.27 1.36 6.19
C VAL A 328 27.91 0.09 5.63
N HIS A 329 29.03 -0.37 6.20
CA HIS A 329 29.69 -1.59 5.76
C HIS A 329 28.83 -2.83 6.03
N LEU A 330 28.14 -2.87 7.18
CA LEU A 330 27.18 -3.96 7.43
C LEU A 330 26.02 -3.90 6.45
N ARG A 331 25.42 -2.73 6.20
CA ARG A 331 24.30 -2.63 5.23
C ARG A 331 24.72 -2.99 3.81
N ARG A 332 25.93 -2.62 3.39
CA ARG A 332 26.48 -3.04 2.09
C ARG A 332 26.74 -4.55 2.05
N ALA A 333 27.28 -5.12 3.13
CA ALA A 333 27.45 -6.57 3.25
C ALA A 333 26.11 -7.31 3.15
N MET A 334 25.08 -6.81 3.83
CA MET A 334 23.72 -7.33 3.71
C MET A 334 23.25 -7.31 2.26
N ALA A 335 23.41 -6.19 1.54
CA ALA A 335 23.00 -6.08 0.14
C ALA A 335 23.74 -7.08 -0.77
N PHE A 336 25.08 -7.18 -0.67
CA PHE A 336 25.86 -8.13 -1.46
C PHE A 336 25.56 -9.60 -1.14
N SER A 337 25.07 -9.90 0.06
CA SER A 337 24.76 -11.26 0.48
C SER A 337 23.44 -11.80 -0.09
N ILE A 338 22.55 -10.96 -0.58
CA ILE A 338 21.21 -11.35 -1.03
C ILE A 338 21.25 -12.06 -2.38
N ASN A 339 20.65 -13.25 -2.46
CA ASN A 339 20.48 -13.97 -3.74
C ASN A 339 19.24 -13.45 -4.50
N TYR A 340 19.44 -12.38 -5.27
CA TYR A 340 18.40 -11.71 -6.05
C TYR A 340 17.79 -12.60 -7.15
N THR A 341 18.57 -13.56 -7.67
CA THR A 341 18.07 -14.52 -8.65
C THR A 341 17.04 -15.45 -8.03
N ASP A 342 17.33 -16.01 -6.84
CA ASP A 342 16.37 -16.85 -6.13
C ASP A 342 15.10 -16.06 -5.73
N ILE A 343 15.24 -14.80 -5.35
CA ILE A 343 14.07 -13.94 -5.08
C ILE A 343 13.22 -13.85 -6.34
N ARG A 344 13.80 -13.49 -7.48
CA ARG A 344 13.09 -13.33 -8.75
C ARG A 344 12.40 -14.62 -9.19
N GLU A 345 13.13 -15.74 -9.20
CA GLU A 345 12.63 -16.98 -9.76
C GLU A 345 11.71 -17.75 -8.80
N LEU A 346 12.07 -17.81 -7.51
CA LEU A 346 11.38 -18.66 -6.55
C LEU A 346 10.31 -17.91 -5.75
N ALA A 347 10.61 -16.70 -5.29
CA ALA A 347 9.67 -15.98 -4.43
C ALA A 347 8.59 -15.25 -5.25
N VAL A 348 8.93 -14.64 -6.40
CA VAL A 348 7.97 -13.87 -7.21
C VAL A 348 7.69 -14.49 -8.58
N SER A 349 8.02 -15.77 -8.79
CA SER A 349 7.62 -16.57 -9.97
C SER A 349 8.09 -15.97 -11.32
N GLY A 350 9.24 -15.29 -11.36
CA GLY A 350 9.77 -14.66 -12.56
C GLY A 350 9.02 -13.40 -13.02
N TYR A 351 8.22 -12.76 -12.14
CA TYR A 351 7.41 -11.57 -12.49
C TYR A 351 8.19 -10.25 -12.48
N SER A 352 9.50 -10.31 -12.39
CA SER A 352 10.38 -9.15 -12.31
C SER A 352 11.49 -9.25 -13.34
N ASP A 353 11.87 -8.11 -13.90
CA ASP A 353 13.16 -7.97 -14.55
C ASP A 353 14.31 -8.15 -13.54
N PRO A 354 15.55 -8.45 -13.99
CA PRO A 354 16.71 -8.44 -13.11
C PRO A 354 16.83 -7.10 -12.38
N LEU A 355 17.10 -7.16 -11.06
CA LEU A 355 17.23 -5.96 -10.25
C LEU A 355 18.53 -5.21 -10.57
N GLU A 356 18.43 -3.95 -10.87
CA GLU A 356 19.54 -3.01 -10.94
C GLU A 356 19.71 -2.26 -9.61
N SER A 357 20.94 -1.83 -9.32
CA SER A 357 21.21 -1.08 -8.09
C SER A 357 20.64 0.34 -8.14
N GLY A 358 20.06 0.77 -7.02
CA GLY A 358 19.49 2.11 -6.88
C GLY A 358 17.97 2.10 -6.77
N MET A 359 17.37 3.27 -6.93
CA MET A 359 15.93 3.49 -6.78
C MET A 359 15.24 3.97 -8.06
N ILE A 360 15.94 4.00 -9.18
CA ILE A 360 15.38 4.32 -10.50
C ILE A 360 14.94 3.04 -11.19
N LEU A 361 13.79 3.06 -11.86
CA LEU A 361 13.30 1.93 -12.67
C LEU A 361 13.89 2.05 -14.09
N PRO A 362 14.86 1.20 -14.48
CA PRO A 362 15.58 1.37 -15.75
C PRO A 362 14.74 1.04 -17.00
N PHE A 363 13.63 0.33 -16.83
CA PHE A 363 12.70 -0.04 -17.90
C PHE A 363 11.49 0.91 -18.00
N ASP A 364 11.25 1.75 -16.98
CA ASP A 364 10.13 2.69 -16.98
C ASP A 364 10.44 3.88 -17.89
N LYS A 365 9.53 4.15 -18.83
CA LYS A 365 9.70 5.21 -19.85
C LYS A 365 9.80 6.61 -19.27
N LEU A 366 9.26 6.83 -18.08
CA LEU A 366 9.22 8.13 -17.43
C LEU A 366 10.50 8.42 -16.64
N GLU A 367 11.18 7.39 -16.15
CA GLU A 367 12.33 7.57 -15.28
C GLU A 367 13.66 6.93 -15.76
N ASN A 368 13.65 6.09 -16.79
CA ASN A 368 14.86 5.42 -17.30
C ASN A 368 16.01 6.37 -17.68
N LYS A 369 15.69 7.60 -18.12
CA LYS A 369 16.68 8.63 -18.43
C LYS A 369 17.54 9.06 -17.21
N TYR A 370 17.06 8.82 -16.02
CA TYR A 370 17.78 9.10 -14.76
C TYR A 370 18.69 7.94 -14.31
N PHE A 371 18.57 6.78 -14.93
CA PHE A 371 19.40 5.61 -14.62
C PHE A 371 20.79 5.72 -15.23
N SER A 372 21.82 5.28 -14.52
CA SER A 372 23.18 5.14 -14.98
C SER A 372 23.69 3.72 -14.70
N ALA A 373 23.85 2.93 -15.75
CA ALA A 373 24.38 1.57 -15.65
C ALA A 373 25.84 1.56 -15.14
N GLU A 374 26.61 2.58 -15.49
CA GLU A 374 28.00 2.72 -15.01
C GLU A 374 28.05 2.94 -13.51
N ASP A 375 27.24 3.87 -12.97
CA ASP A 375 27.14 4.11 -11.53
C ASP A 375 26.61 2.88 -10.78
N ALA A 376 25.60 2.20 -11.32
CA ALA A 376 25.06 0.97 -10.74
C ALA A 376 26.10 -0.15 -10.67
N LYS A 377 26.93 -0.30 -11.71
CA LYS A 377 28.03 -1.27 -11.75
C LYS A 377 29.14 -0.92 -10.75
N GLN A 378 29.52 0.36 -10.66
CA GLN A 378 30.67 0.81 -9.86
C GLN A 378 30.32 0.90 -8.37
N PHE A 379 29.17 1.44 -8.01
CA PHE A 379 28.82 1.81 -6.63
C PHE A 379 27.68 0.95 -6.05
N GLY A 380 26.96 0.24 -6.89
CA GLY A 380 25.81 -0.55 -6.48
C GLY A 380 26.19 -1.81 -5.71
N ALA A 381 25.35 -2.19 -4.77
CA ALA A 381 25.49 -3.40 -3.96
C ALA A 381 24.34 -4.41 -4.16
N SER A 382 23.33 -4.09 -5.00
CA SER A 382 22.20 -4.99 -5.28
C SER A 382 22.59 -6.08 -6.29
N ARG A 383 23.64 -6.85 -5.96
CA ARG A 383 24.09 -8.04 -6.70
C ARG A 383 24.54 -9.11 -5.72
N TYR A 384 24.31 -10.36 -6.07
CA TYR A 384 24.74 -11.48 -5.24
C TYR A 384 26.25 -11.71 -5.39
N ASP A 385 27.01 -11.35 -4.35
CA ASP A 385 28.47 -11.44 -4.31
C ASP A 385 28.92 -11.69 -2.86
N VAL A 386 29.02 -12.96 -2.49
CA VAL A 386 29.37 -13.38 -1.13
C VAL A 386 30.75 -12.92 -0.71
N GLU A 387 31.70 -12.85 -1.64
CA GLU A 387 33.06 -12.39 -1.32
C GLU A 387 33.10 -10.88 -1.10
N ALA A 388 32.33 -10.11 -1.87
CA ALA A 388 32.16 -8.67 -1.59
C ALA A 388 31.44 -8.45 -0.23
N ALA A 389 30.44 -9.28 0.11
CA ALA A 389 29.80 -9.21 1.42
C ALA A 389 30.80 -9.46 2.57
N LYS A 390 31.64 -10.49 2.46
CA LYS A 390 32.69 -10.79 3.45
C LYS A 390 33.75 -9.66 3.53
N ALA A 391 34.10 -9.06 2.39
CA ALA A 391 35.03 -7.95 2.35
C ALA A 391 34.49 -6.70 3.09
N GLU A 392 33.20 -6.39 2.88
CA GLU A 392 32.53 -5.31 3.61
C GLU A 392 32.42 -5.62 5.11
N LEU A 393 32.08 -6.84 5.52
CA LEU A 393 32.10 -7.27 6.93
C LEU A 393 33.48 -7.06 7.56
N LYS A 394 34.54 -7.48 6.87
CA LYS A 394 35.92 -7.30 7.34
C LYS A 394 36.29 -5.82 7.47
N THR A 395 35.88 -4.99 6.52
CA THR A 395 36.13 -3.53 6.55
C THR A 395 35.41 -2.87 7.72
N GLY A 396 34.16 -3.29 8.03
CA GLY A 396 33.41 -2.87 9.22
C GLY A 396 33.92 -3.44 10.54
N GLY A 397 34.91 -4.34 10.48
CA GLY A 397 35.51 -5.00 11.67
C GLY A 397 34.68 -6.15 12.23
N TYR A 398 33.79 -6.72 11.43
CA TYR A 398 32.97 -7.89 11.84
C TYR A 398 33.70 -9.20 11.57
N THR A 399 33.48 -10.18 12.45
CA THR A 399 33.95 -11.55 12.31
C THR A 399 32.79 -12.52 12.51
N SER A 400 32.75 -13.58 11.67
CA SER A 400 31.71 -14.59 11.71
C SER A 400 32.29 -15.93 12.13
N VAL A 401 31.62 -16.63 13.05
CA VAL A 401 32.04 -17.93 13.57
C VAL A 401 31.09 -18.99 13.01
N PHE A 402 31.66 -19.96 12.29
CA PHE A 402 30.94 -21.10 11.74
C PHE A 402 31.33 -22.38 12.49
N LYS A 403 30.36 -23.28 12.68
CA LYS A 403 30.55 -24.62 13.19
C LYS A 403 29.75 -25.58 12.31
N ASP A 404 30.42 -26.63 11.82
CA ASP A 404 29.81 -27.63 10.92
C ASP A 404 29.12 -27.02 9.67
N GLY A 405 29.65 -25.89 9.17
CA GLY A 405 29.10 -25.15 8.04
C GLY A 405 27.97 -24.17 8.39
N GLU A 406 27.47 -24.18 9.62
CA GLU A 406 26.40 -23.30 10.08
C GLU A 406 26.97 -22.08 10.83
N LEU A 407 26.39 -20.91 10.58
CA LEU A 407 26.74 -19.69 11.30
C LEU A 407 26.24 -19.77 12.75
N VAL A 408 27.18 -19.66 13.71
CA VAL A 408 26.89 -19.70 15.14
C VAL A 408 26.73 -18.31 15.72
N GLU A 409 27.63 -17.39 15.36
CA GLU A 409 27.61 -16.01 15.83
C GLU A 409 28.36 -15.07 14.91
N MET A 410 28.02 -13.77 15.00
CA MET A 410 28.77 -12.66 14.43
C MET A 410 29.27 -11.77 15.57
N LYS A 411 30.49 -11.27 15.48
CA LYS A 411 31.13 -10.37 16.46
C LYS A 411 31.49 -9.04 15.82
N ASP A 412 31.39 -7.97 16.57
CA ASP A 412 31.84 -6.65 16.19
C ASP A 412 33.37 -6.48 16.38
N LYS A 413 33.91 -5.32 16.02
CA LYS A 413 35.33 -4.96 16.13
C LYS A 413 35.89 -5.03 17.56
N SER A 414 35.06 -5.02 18.59
CA SER A 414 35.46 -5.19 19.98
C SER A 414 35.46 -6.68 20.41
N GLY A 415 35.06 -7.59 19.54
CA GLY A 415 34.89 -9.00 19.85
C GLY A 415 33.58 -9.33 20.56
N LYS A 416 32.69 -8.35 20.75
CA LYS A 416 31.38 -8.54 21.36
C LYS A 416 30.44 -9.19 20.34
N LYS A 417 29.62 -10.15 20.81
CA LYS A 417 28.58 -10.77 20.00
C LYS A 417 27.57 -9.71 19.53
N VAL A 418 27.35 -9.66 18.22
CA VAL A 418 26.28 -8.87 17.61
C VAL A 418 24.94 -9.61 17.84
N PRO A 419 23.87 -8.94 18.31
CA PRO A 419 22.55 -9.54 18.39
C PRO A 419 22.08 -10.04 17.03
N THR A 420 21.36 -11.18 17.00
CA THR A 420 20.76 -11.70 15.77
C THR A 420 19.81 -10.68 15.17
N ILE A 421 20.04 -10.27 13.95
CA ILE A 421 19.23 -9.27 13.22
C ILE A 421 17.88 -9.90 12.84
N THR A 422 16.80 -9.31 13.33
CA THR A 422 15.44 -9.81 13.04
C THR A 422 14.87 -9.07 11.83
N ILE A 423 14.41 -9.80 10.80
CA ILE A 423 13.76 -9.25 9.62
C ILE A 423 12.25 -9.48 9.72
N LYS A 424 11.47 -8.40 9.89
CA LYS A 424 10.01 -8.45 10.02
C LYS A 424 9.31 -8.40 8.67
N SER A 425 8.19 -9.16 8.54
CA SER A 425 7.26 -9.12 7.40
C SER A 425 5.86 -9.53 7.86
N PRO A 426 4.78 -9.14 7.15
CA PRO A 426 3.43 -9.59 7.48
C PRO A 426 3.25 -11.09 7.24
N THR A 427 2.47 -11.73 8.10
CA THR A 427 2.01 -13.11 7.90
C THR A 427 0.98 -13.19 6.78
N GLY A 428 1.06 -14.24 5.94
CA GLY A 428 0.09 -14.51 4.87
C GLY A 428 0.39 -13.81 3.54
N TRP A 429 1.39 -12.92 3.51
CA TRP A 429 1.90 -12.33 2.27
C TRP A 429 3.00 -13.24 1.72
N THR A 430 2.61 -14.27 1.00
CA THR A 430 3.45 -15.44 0.70
C THR A 430 4.66 -15.12 -0.18
N ASP A 431 4.57 -14.13 -1.07
CA ASP A 431 5.71 -13.59 -1.82
C ASP A 431 6.73 -12.94 -0.87
N TRP A 432 6.28 -12.11 0.06
CA TRP A 432 7.15 -11.44 1.03
C TRP A 432 7.78 -12.41 2.03
N GLU A 433 7.00 -13.37 2.54
CA GLU A 433 7.55 -14.43 3.41
C GLU A 433 8.65 -15.22 2.71
N SER A 434 8.44 -15.58 1.43
CA SER A 434 9.41 -16.31 0.63
C SER A 434 10.67 -15.47 0.38
N ILE A 435 10.53 -14.19 0.08
CA ILE A 435 11.65 -13.26 -0.06
C ILE A 435 12.47 -13.23 1.23
N VAL A 436 11.84 -13.01 2.39
CA VAL A 436 12.55 -12.90 3.67
C VAL A 436 13.29 -14.19 4.03
N LYS A 437 12.70 -15.36 3.77
CA LYS A 437 13.37 -16.66 3.98
C LYS A 437 14.63 -16.81 3.12
N ILE A 438 14.56 -16.42 1.83
CA ILE A 438 15.71 -16.43 0.92
C ILE A 438 16.80 -15.46 1.42
N VAL A 439 16.41 -14.25 1.81
CA VAL A 439 17.31 -13.24 2.35
C VAL A 439 18.04 -13.75 3.59
N VAL A 440 17.31 -14.27 4.58
CA VAL A 440 17.90 -14.81 5.82
C VAL A 440 18.89 -15.94 5.52
N LYS A 441 18.49 -16.89 4.67
CA LYS A 441 19.39 -17.98 4.26
C LYS A 441 20.68 -17.46 3.63
N SER A 442 20.57 -16.50 2.71
CA SER A 442 21.71 -15.92 2.00
C SER A 442 22.61 -15.11 2.93
N MET A 443 22.03 -14.29 3.82
CA MET A 443 22.78 -13.51 4.83
C MET A 443 23.56 -14.42 5.77
N ARG A 444 22.95 -15.49 6.28
CA ARG A 444 23.63 -16.45 7.15
C ARG A 444 24.80 -17.15 6.45
N ALA A 445 24.63 -17.53 5.18
CA ALA A 445 25.71 -18.12 4.38
C ALA A 445 26.90 -17.15 4.17
N ALA A 446 26.64 -15.85 4.12
CA ALA A 446 27.68 -14.82 4.04
C ALA A 446 28.30 -14.44 5.40
N GLY A 447 27.78 -14.95 6.52
CA GLY A 447 28.28 -14.68 7.87
C GLY A 447 27.53 -13.60 8.64
N ILE A 448 26.35 -13.20 8.19
CA ILE A 448 25.49 -12.22 8.87
C ILE A 448 24.41 -12.97 9.66
N ASP A 449 24.40 -12.83 10.99
CA ASP A 449 23.44 -13.53 11.85
C ASP A 449 22.06 -12.85 11.77
N ALA A 450 21.19 -13.43 10.96
CA ALA A 450 19.83 -12.96 10.69
C ALA A 450 18.79 -14.05 10.91
N ARG A 451 17.55 -13.64 11.22
CA ARG A 451 16.36 -14.51 11.31
C ARG A 451 15.11 -13.78 10.82
N GLU A 452 14.16 -14.55 10.33
CA GLU A 452 12.83 -14.04 9.99
C GLU A 452 11.92 -13.87 11.23
N LYS A 453 10.95 -12.94 11.12
CA LYS A 453 9.85 -12.78 12.06
C LYS A 453 8.59 -12.33 11.32
N PHE A 454 7.63 -13.24 11.17
CA PHE A 454 6.33 -12.93 10.59
C PHE A 454 5.35 -12.53 11.68
N VAL A 455 4.62 -11.43 11.47
CA VAL A 455 3.69 -10.84 12.42
C VAL A 455 2.36 -10.53 11.74
N ASP A 456 1.28 -10.42 12.51
CA ASP A 456 0.01 -9.98 11.94
C ASP A 456 0.08 -8.55 11.40
N ALA A 457 -0.86 -8.20 10.50
CA ALA A 457 -0.81 -6.93 9.80
C ALA A 457 -0.91 -5.72 10.74
N SER A 458 -1.69 -5.79 11.82
CA SER A 458 -1.88 -4.66 12.73
C SER A 458 -0.60 -4.33 13.51
N LEU A 459 0.08 -5.36 14.01
CA LEU A 459 1.38 -5.20 14.66
C LEU A 459 2.44 -4.71 13.67
N PHE A 460 2.43 -5.26 12.45
CA PHE A 460 3.37 -4.84 11.39
C PHE A 460 3.30 -3.33 11.12
N TRP A 461 2.11 -2.76 10.96
CA TRP A 461 1.94 -1.34 10.70
C TRP A 461 2.35 -0.46 11.88
N GLY A 462 2.05 -0.91 13.09
CA GLY A 462 2.50 -0.24 14.31
C GLY A 462 4.01 -0.13 14.39
N ASP A 463 4.70 -1.26 14.26
CA ASP A 463 6.15 -1.37 14.31
C ASP A 463 6.83 -0.55 13.19
N LEU A 464 6.28 -0.62 11.97
CA LEU A 464 6.80 0.10 10.80
C LEU A 464 6.86 1.61 11.04
N TYR A 465 5.76 2.19 11.49
CA TYR A 465 5.67 3.65 11.63
C TYR A 465 6.39 4.20 12.86
N THR A 466 6.55 3.41 13.91
CA THR A 466 7.24 3.80 15.15
C THR A 466 8.73 3.41 15.18
N ALA A 467 9.22 2.76 14.12
CA ALA A 467 10.57 2.20 14.01
C ALA A 467 10.87 1.18 15.13
N ASP A 468 9.89 0.31 15.47
CA ASP A 468 10.08 -0.78 16.44
C ASP A 468 10.45 -2.10 15.74
N PHE A 469 11.60 -2.09 15.09
CA PHE A 469 12.17 -3.23 14.37
C PHE A 469 13.69 -3.10 14.26
N ASP A 470 14.39 -4.20 13.97
CA ASP A 470 15.78 -4.16 13.51
C ASP A 470 15.80 -3.90 12.00
N VAL A 471 15.19 -4.80 11.23
CA VAL A 471 14.97 -4.68 9.79
C VAL A 471 13.52 -5.04 9.49
N ILE A 472 12.88 -4.29 8.60
CA ILE A 472 11.52 -4.56 8.17
C ILE A 472 11.42 -4.53 6.64
N MET A 473 10.64 -5.42 6.06
CA MET A 473 10.39 -5.40 4.62
C MET A 473 9.21 -4.48 4.30
N PHE A 474 9.43 -3.49 3.42
CA PHE A 474 8.36 -2.59 2.98
C PHE A 474 8.67 -1.96 1.62
N THR A 475 7.65 -1.42 0.97
CA THR A 475 7.76 -0.67 -0.29
C THR A 475 7.83 0.82 0.01
N PRO A 476 8.78 1.59 -0.54
CA PRO A 476 8.96 3.01 -0.21
C PRO A 476 7.80 3.90 -0.66
N THR A 477 7.16 3.53 -1.77
CA THR A 477 5.93 4.19 -2.23
C THR A 477 4.98 3.11 -2.69
N ALA A 478 3.78 3.16 -2.18
CA ALA A 478 2.71 2.44 -2.79
C ALA A 478 2.21 3.20 -3.97
N PRO A 479 1.38 3.33 -4.68
CA PRO A 479 1.19 3.48 -6.09
C PRO A 479 2.15 4.49 -6.75
N PRO A 480 2.45 4.33 -8.04
CA PRO A 480 3.02 5.39 -8.86
C PRO A 480 2.17 6.65 -8.77
N SER A 481 2.82 7.78 -8.63
CA SER A 481 2.19 9.09 -8.43
C SER A 481 2.79 10.14 -9.37
N PRO A 482 2.16 11.29 -9.52
CA PRO A 482 2.67 12.40 -10.34
C PRO A 482 4.10 12.83 -9.98
N SER A 483 4.52 12.62 -8.75
CA SER A 483 5.85 13.00 -8.27
C SER A 483 6.91 11.91 -8.37
N THR A 484 6.59 10.71 -8.85
CA THR A 484 7.57 9.62 -9.02
C THR A 484 8.57 9.97 -10.15
N PRO A 485 9.92 9.79 -9.97
CA PRO A 485 10.60 9.11 -8.86
C PRO A 485 10.93 9.97 -7.65
N TRP A 486 10.73 11.31 -7.67
CA TRP A 486 11.06 12.22 -6.57
C TRP A 486 10.51 11.72 -5.21
N ARG A 487 9.24 11.33 -5.17
CA ARG A 487 8.59 10.83 -3.95
C ARG A 487 9.29 9.59 -3.38
N ARG A 488 9.79 8.69 -4.24
CA ARG A 488 10.51 7.49 -3.79
C ARG A 488 11.78 7.87 -3.03
N PHE A 489 12.53 8.86 -3.53
CA PHE A 489 13.71 9.39 -2.85
C PHE A 489 13.36 10.15 -1.57
N ASP A 490 12.33 10.99 -1.60
CA ASP A 490 11.87 11.74 -0.45
C ASP A 490 11.44 10.82 0.71
N VAL A 491 10.66 9.78 0.41
CA VAL A 491 10.23 8.79 1.41
C VAL A 491 11.39 8.05 2.06
N VAL A 492 12.46 7.77 1.32
CA VAL A 492 13.60 6.98 1.83
C VAL A 492 14.67 7.84 2.49
N LEU A 493 14.98 9.01 1.91
CA LEU A 493 16.20 9.75 2.21
C LEU A 493 16.01 11.03 3.03
N SER A 494 14.79 11.62 3.03
CA SER A 494 14.58 12.96 3.57
C SER A 494 14.97 13.05 5.06
N GLY A 495 15.98 13.86 5.35
CA GLY A 495 16.37 14.19 6.72
C GLY A 495 15.31 15.02 7.45
N ALA A 496 14.53 15.83 6.71
CA ALA A 496 13.42 16.61 7.25
C ALA A 496 12.31 15.74 7.87
N GLU A 497 12.20 14.48 7.44
CA GLU A 497 11.23 13.50 7.95
C GLU A 497 11.81 12.59 9.05
N TRP A 498 13.04 12.83 9.46
CA TRP A 498 13.66 12.06 10.53
C TRP A 498 12.96 12.27 11.88
N ALA A 499 12.85 11.20 12.67
CA ALA A 499 12.30 11.24 14.02
C ALA A 499 12.95 10.16 14.90
N PRO A 500 12.94 10.30 16.23
CA PRO A 500 13.40 9.26 17.13
C PRO A 500 12.47 8.02 17.09
N LYS A 501 12.97 6.91 17.64
CA LYS A 501 12.16 5.70 17.84
C LYS A 501 10.92 6.01 18.70
N GLY A 502 9.79 5.41 18.34
CA GLY A 502 8.50 5.58 19.01
C GLY A 502 7.66 6.73 18.45
N GLU A 503 8.26 7.69 17.77
CA GLU A 503 7.52 8.76 17.10
C GLU A 503 7.01 8.28 15.73
N LYS A 504 5.71 8.38 15.51
CA LYS A 504 5.06 7.90 14.28
C LYS A 504 5.47 8.73 13.08
N ARG A 505 5.98 8.07 12.03
CA ARG A 505 6.32 8.68 10.74
C ARG A 505 5.88 7.75 9.60
N TYR A 506 5.52 8.36 8.46
CA TYR A 506 5.14 7.65 7.24
C TYR A 506 6.24 7.67 6.17
N LYS A 507 7.31 8.43 6.42
CA LYS A 507 8.51 8.54 5.59
C LYS A 507 9.74 8.30 6.45
N ASN A 508 10.89 8.07 5.80
CA ASN A 508 12.17 7.81 6.46
C ASN A 508 12.05 6.78 7.59
N LEU A 509 11.42 5.64 7.25
CA LEU A 509 11.04 4.61 8.23
C LEU A 509 12.25 3.98 8.91
N GLY A 510 13.39 3.86 8.20
CA GLY A 510 14.67 3.40 8.74
C GLY A 510 15.43 4.45 9.56
N ARG A 511 14.89 5.68 9.67
CA ARG A 511 15.49 6.81 10.44
C ARG A 511 16.85 7.25 9.92
N PHE A 512 17.10 7.15 8.63
CA PHE A 512 18.32 7.57 7.96
C PHE A 512 18.44 9.11 7.92
N ASN A 513 19.67 9.62 7.74
CA ASN A 513 19.97 11.04 7.50
C ASN A 513 19.47 11.98 8.61
N ASN A 514 19.84 11.70 9.87
CA ASN A 514 19.49 12.56 11.02
C ASN A 514 20.11 13.97 10.89
N PRO A 515 19.31 15.06 10.78
CA PRO A 515 19.85 16.42 10.63
C PRO A 515 20.70 16.93 11.79
N LYS A 516 20.60 16.28 12.96
CA LYS A 516 21.38 16.60 14.17
C LYS A 516 22.44 15.56 14.48
N GLY A 517 22.55 14.50 13.66
CA GLY A 517 23.48 13.39 13.88
C GLY A 517 24.81 13.55 13.14
N PRO A 518 25.86 12.85 13.62
CA PRO A 518 27.08 12.72 12.86
C PRO A 518 26.80 11.93 11.58
N GLY A 519 27.21 12.38 10.44
CA GLY A 519 26.95 11.71 9.15
C GLY A 519 25.69 12.21 8.44
N TYR A 520 25.12 13.33 8.88
CA TYR A 520 24.08 14.02 8.10
C TYR A 520 24.62 14.43 6.73
N ILE A 521 23.90 14.06 5.69
CA ILE A 521 24.22 14.37 4.30
C ILE A 521 23.27 15.48 3.83
N ALA A 522 23.64 16.74 4.06
CA ALA A 522 22.80 17.90 3.71
C ALA A 522 22.42 17.93 2.23
N ARG A 523 23.32 17.45 1.35
CA ARG A 523 23.09 17.42 -0.10
C ARG A 523 21.84 16.63 -0.51
N ILE A 524 21.39 15.66 0.29
CA ILE A 524 20.13 14.94 0.07
C ILE A 524 18.94 15.90 0.13
N ASP A 525 18.82 16.65 1.24
CA ASP A 525 17.70 17.57 1.43
C ASP A 525 17.78 18.77 0.45
N GLU A 526 18.98 19.19 0.06
CA GLU A 526 19.19 20.18 -1.01
C GLU A 526 18.62 19.65 -2.34
N LEU A 527 19.04 18.46 -2.79
CA LEU A 527 18.55 17.85 -4.04
C LEU A 527 17.04 17.62 -4.03
N LEU A 528 16.48 17.14 -2.92
CA LEU A 528 15.04 16.95 -2.76
C LEU A 528 14.26 18.28 -2.88
N ASN A 529 14.86 19.40 -2.48
CA ASN A 529 14.28 20.73 -2.66
C ASN A 529 14.55 21.34 -4.05
N GLU A 530 15.68 21.03 -4.69
CA GLU A 530 16.07 21.55 -6.00
C GLU A 530 15.29 20.87 -7.14
N ILE A 531 15.24 19.54 -7.17
CA ILE A 531 14.65 18.71 -8.23
C ILE A 531 13.27 19.20 -8.71
N PRO A 532 12.31 19.51 -7.81
CA PRO A 532 10.97 19.96 -8.24
C PRO A 532 10.95 21.31 -8.98
N ARG A 533 12.05 22.07 -8.93
CA ARG A 533 12.18 23.40 -9.53
C ARG A 533 13.04 23.42 -10.79
N ILE A 534 13.77 22.35 -11.05
CA ILE A 534 14.63 22.23 -12.24
C ILE A 534 13.75 22.10 -13.48
N LYS A 535 13.93 23.00 -14.45
CA LYS A 535 13.23 22.99 -15.74
C LYS A 535 14.06 22.41 -16.87
N ASP A 536 15.38 22.55 -16.78
CA ASP A 536 16.30 21.99 -17.74
C ASP A 536 16.41 20.48 -17.55
N GLU A 537 16.22 19.71 -18.60
CA GLU A 537 16.20 18.26 -18.53
C GLU A 537 17.57 17.65 -18.21
N ALA A 538 18.65 18.25 -18.72
CA ALA A 538 20.00 17.74 -18.47
C ALA A 538 20.41 17.98 -17.02
N GLU A 539 20.04 19.13 -16.45
CA GLU A 539 20.24 19.41 -15.02
C GLU A 539 19.39 18.47 -14.15
N LEU A 540 18.14 18.21 -14.55
CA LEU A 540 17.26 17.29 -13.84
C LEU A 540 17.81 15.85 -13.84
N VAL A 541 18.31 15.37 -14.97
CA VAL A 541 18.98 14.07 -15.10
C VAL A 541 20.18 14.00 -14.17
N LYS A 542 21.02 15.04 -14.15
CA LYS A 542 22.19 15.12 -13.27
C LYS A 542 21.81 15.06 -11.79
N ALA A 543 20.80 15.82 -11.39
CA ALA A 543 20.34 15.86 -10.00
C ALA A 543 19.82 14.50 -9.51
N TYR A 544 18.99 13.81 -10.31
CA TYR A 544 18.52 12.46 -9.98
C TYR A 544 19.63 11.42 -9.93
N ARG A 545 20.60 11.48 -10.86
CA ARG A 545 21.78 10.59 -10.83
C ARG A 545 22.61 10.80 -9.57
N GLU A 546 22.86 12.06 -9.19
CA GLU A 546 23.56 12.39 -7.96
C GLU A 546 22.82 11.81 -6.72
N LEU A 547 21.52 12.00 -6.64
CA LEU A 547 20.71 11.50 -5.54
C LEU A 547 20.71 9.96 -5.46
N ASN A 548 20.62 9.29 -6.63
CA ASN A 548 20.70 7.84 -6.73
C ASN A 548 22.08 7.30 -6.37
N LEU A 549 23.15 8.03 -6.72
CA LEU A 549 24.53 7.70 -6.34
C LEU A 549 24.74 7.79 -4.81
N ILE A 550 24.20 8.84 -4.17
CA ILE A 550 24.23 8.96 -2.71
C ILE A 550 23.50 7.77 -2.07
N PHE A 551 22.34 7.38 -2.59
CA PHE A 551 21.61 6.20 -2.14
C PHE A 551 22.47 4.93 -2.25
N MET A 552 23.06 4.65 -3.42
CA MET A 552 23.87 3.45 -3.65
C MET A 552 25.11 3.37 -2.74
N LYS A 553 25.73 4.49 -2.43
CA LYS A 553 26.89 4.53 -1.54
C LYS A 553 26.55 4.28 -0.08
N ASN A 554 25.39 4.73 0.37
CA ASN A 554 25.00 4.69 1.79
C ASN A 554 24.06 3.52 2.16
N GLN A 555 23.41 2.90 1.19
CA GLN A 555 22.47 1.76 1.39
C GLN A 555 21.50 1.98 2.57
N PRO A 556 20.73 3.07 2.60
CA PRO A 556 19.76 3.31 3.69
C PRO A 556 18.63 2.30 3.69
N THR A 557 18.31 1.75 2.53
CA THR A 557 17.43 0.59 2.32
C THR A 557 18.07 -0.35 1.30
N LEU A 558 17.64 -1.61 1.29
CA LEU A 558 18.15 -2.63 0.40
C LEU A 558 17.06 -3.03 -0.59
N PRO A 559 17.10 -2.58 -1.85
CA PRO A 559 16.19 -3.03 -2.90
C PRO A 559 16.24 -4.54 -3.06
N LEU A 560 15.11 -5.19 -3.30
CA LEU A 560 15.01 -6.65 -3.37
C LEU A 560 14.60 -7.17 -4.74
N VAL A 561 13.62 -6.54 -5.36
CA VAL A 561 12.97 -7.00 -6.59
C VAL A 561 12.11 -5.88 -7.15
N TYR A 562 11.84 -5.86 -8.44
CA TYR A 562 10.77 -5.04 -9.00
C TYR A 562 9.43 -5.76 -8.85
N ARG A 563 8.38 -5.02 -8.55
CA ARG A 563 7.06 -5.58 -8.30
C ARG A 563 5.98 -4.68 -8.89
N ALA A 564 4.91 -5.27 -9.36
CA ALA A 564 3.71 -4.51 -9.69
C ALA A 564 3.18 -3.78 -8.45
N ASP A 565 2.67 -2.56 -8.63
CA ASP A 565 1.91 -1.86 -7.59
C ASP A 565 0.66 -2.67 -7.22
N GLN A 566 -0.04 -3.11 -8.24
CA GLN A 566 -1.12 -4.08 -8.16
C GLN A 566 -0.80 -5.25 -9.09
N PHE A 567 -0.87 -6.46 -8.59
CA PHE A 567 -1.02 -7.61 -9.47
C PHE A 567 -2.40 -7.49 -10.10
N TYR A 568 -2.45 -7.53 -11.41
CA TYR A 568 -3.66 -7.33 -12.18
C TYR A 568 -4.01 -8.65 -12.85
N GLU A 569 -4.66 -9.52 -12.08
CA GLU A 569 -5.18 -10.79 -12.57
C GLU A 569 -6.68 -10.70 -12.77
N PHE A 570 -7.20 -11.41 -13.77
CA PHE A 570 -8.63 -11.50 -14.01
C PHE A 570 -9.02 -12.81 -14.70
N THR A 571 -10.31 -13.15 -14.57
CA THR A 571 -10.93 -14.23 -15.33
C THR A 571 -12.02 -13.66 -16.23
N GLU A 572 -12.30 -14.33 -17.35
CA GLU A 572 -13.38 -13.94 -18.24
C GLU A 572 -14.56 -14.92 -18.19
N GLN A 573 -14.75 -15.61 -17.06
CA GLN A 573 -15.81 -16.60 -16.89
C GLN A 573 -17.20 -15.93 -16.70
N ALA A 574 -17.25 -14.81 -15.97
CA ALA A 574 -18.50 -14.09 -15.74
C ALA A 574 -18.53 -12.69 -16.35
N TRP A 575 -17.38 -12.04 -16.48
CA TRP A 575 -17.25 -10.69 -17.03
C TRP A 575 -16.14 -10.67 -18.08
N LYS A 576 -16.34 -9.92 -19.18
CA LYS A 576 -15.39 -9.68 -20.26
C LYS A 576 -15.09 -8.18 -20.40
N GLY A 577 -14.03 -7.83 -21.11
CA GLY A 577 -13.69 -6.44 -21.42
C GLY A 577 -12.67 -5.82 -20.46
N PHE A 578 -11.83 -6.63 -19.83
CA PHE A 578 -10.70 -6.15 -19.06
C PHE A 578 -9.59 -5.63 -19.99
N PRO A 579 -8.92 -4.49 -19.67
CA PRO A 579 -7.79 -4.00 -20.44
C PRO A 579 -6.59 -4.94 -20.35
N THR A 580 -5.83 -5.02 -21.44
CA THR A 580 -4.58 -5.79 -21.54
C THR A 580 -3.55 -5.00 -22.33
N ALA A 581 -2.30 -5.44 -22.34
CA ALA A 581 -1.26 -4.82 -23.16
C ALA A 581 -1.58 -4.82 -24.67
N ALA A 582 -2.37 -5.81 -25.13
CA ALA A 582 -2.86 -5.87 -26.53
C ALA A 582 -4.05 -4.92 -26.78
N ASN A 583 -4.78 -4.52 -25.73
CA ASN A 583 -5.90 -3.56 -25.79
C ASN A 583 -5.84 -2.61 -24.57
N PRO A 584 -4.90 -1.65 -24.55
CA PRO A 584 -4.57 -0.86 -23.37
C PRO A 584 -5.41 0.42 -23.24
N PHE A 585 -6.74 0.31 -23.30
CA PHE A 585 -7.63 1.48 -23.19
C PHE A 585 -7.64 2.11 -21.77
N LEU A 586 -7.17 1.40 -20.75
CA LEU A 586 -6.94 1.84 -19.37
C LEU A 586 -5.70 1.12 -18.81
N PRO A 587 -5.05 1.65 -17.77
CA PRO A 587 -3.91 0.98 -17.14
C PRO A 587 -4.32 -0.30 -16.39
N PRO A 588 -3.36 -1.21 -16.09
CA PRO A 588 -3.62 -2.43 -15.33
C PRO A 588 -3.87 -2.14 -13.85
N GLN A 589 -5.03 -1.59 -13.56
CA GLN A 589 -5.51 -1.33 -12.20
C GLN A 589 -6.83 -2.06 -11.96
N MET A 590 -7.07 -2.47 -10.72
CA MET A 590 -8.31 -3.17 -10.37
C MET A 590 -9.55 -2.32 -10.66
N PRO A 591 -10.62 -2.91 -11.18
CA PRO A 591 -11.94 -2.28 -11.15
C PRO A 591 -12.31 -1.86 -9.72
N GLY A 592 -12.64 -0.58 -9.56
CA GLY A 592 -12.96 -0.01 -8.26
C GLY A 592 -11.79 0.62 -7.50
N ASP A 593 -10.58 0.64 -8.07
CA ASP A 593 -9.45 1.38 -7.50
C ASP A 593 -8.90 2.41 -8.49
N ARG A 594 -8.81 3.65 -8.05
CA ARG A 594 -8.24 4.77 -8.84
C ARG A 594 -8.80 4.83 -10.28
N LEU A 595 -7.93 4.93 -11.27
CA LEU A 595 -8.36 4.96 -12.69
C LEU A 595 -8.98 3.63 -13.16
N GLY A 596 -8.65 2.51 -12.51
CA GLY A 596 -9.29 1.21 -12.75
C GLY A 596 -10.80 1.21 -12.51
N THR A 597 -11.33 2.15 -11.72
CA THR A 597 -12.78 2.33 -11.56
C THR A 597 -13.49 2.51 -12.91
N ARG A 598 -12.85 3.14 -13.90
CA ARG A 598 -13.42 3.34 -15.23
C ARG A 598 -13.59 2.04 -16.03
N ILE A 599 -12.92 0.95 -15.67
CA ILE A 599 -13.08 -0.37 -16.30
C ILE A 599 -14.54 -0.83 -16.19
N LEU A 600 -15.24 -0.49 -15.10
CA LEU A 600 -16.62 -0.89 -14.85
C LEU A 600 -17.61 -0.53 -15.97
N TRP A 601 -17.35 0.52 -16.75
CA TRP A 601 -18.17 0.92 -17.91
C TRP A 601 -17.83 0.15 -19.19
N HIS A 602 -16.71 -0.56 -19.21
CA HIS A 602 -16.25 -1.35 -20.38
C HIS A 602 -16.57 -2.84 -20.24
N LEU A 603 -16.87 -3.28 -19.02
CA LEU A 603 -17.21 -4.67 -18.77
C LEU A 603 -18.54 -5.06 -19.45
N THR A 604 -18.65 -6.35 -19.79
CA THR A 604 -19.87 -7.00 -20.27
C THR A 604 -20.02 -8.39 -19.66
N PRO A 605 -21.24 -8.85 -19.29
CA PRO A 605 -21.42 -10.23 -18.84
C PRO A 605 -20.98 -11.25 -19.88
N ALA A 606 -20.30 -12.33 -19.44
CA ALA A 606 -19.75 -13.33 -20.36
C ALA A 606 -20.81 -14.19 -21.06
N GLY A 607 -21.98 -14.36 -20.41
CA GLY A 607 -23.12 -15.15 -20.92
C GLY A 607 -24.15 -14.33 -21.68
N GLY A 608 -23.75 -13.47 -22.57
CA GLY A 608 -24.55 -12.46 -23.26
C GLY A 608 -26.05 -12.70 -23.32
N LYS A 609 -26.82 -11.87 -22.65
CA LYS A 609 -28.06 -11.20 -23.06
C LYS A 609 -28.26 -9.97 -22.23
#